data_2aec29178a1af44df59987c4530adfb9
#
_entry.id   2aec29178a1af44df59987c4530adfb9
#
_cell.length_a   1.000
_cell.length_b   1.000
_cell.length_c   1.000
_cell.angle_alpha   90.00
_cell.angle_beta   90.00
_cell.angle_gamma   90.00
#
_symmetry.space_group_name_H-M   'P 1'
#
loop_
_entity.id
_entity.type
_entity.pdbx_description
1 polymer ?
#
loop_
_entity_poly.entity_id
_entity_poly.type
_entity_poly.pdbx_seq_one_letter_code
_entity_poly.pdbx_strand_id
1 'polypeptide(L)'
;DFCLSRGLGDVYKRQQLDGMDCGPTCLRMIAKYYGKTFSVQQLREQSYIQRTGVNLLGISEAAASIGLRATGIRTSMDKLKQQSKLPCIIHWNQEHFVVLYKIEKKKGKTWFYIADPAYGLLKYEEQELKKCWISTTQGGIEKGIAMLLDVTPQFYEAEPIKYEKLSLWYLFHYVRPYKKAMMQLVIGLLAGSLLQLVFPFLTQTIVDQGIGHRNLNFIQLILAAQLMLVFSRTLIEVIRRCILLHISTRVNVSLISDFLSKLMRLPMRFFDSKLAGDLIRRIEDHNRIESFLTQSVLNILFSTLTVVIFGIVLAIYSWKIFLIFILFSLAYIGWVKLFMRKRADLNRKNFEQMSVNQNNLMQLIYGMQDIKLLGCEQQKRWEWENIQASLFRINMSSLNLGQWQQAVSYTHLTLPTT
;
A
#
# COMPACT_ATOMS: atom_id res chain seq x y z
N ASP A 1 -14.58 31.66 -0.29
CA ASP A 1 -14.70 30.58 0.72
C ASP A 1 -14.67 29.15 0.14
N PHE A 2 -15.09 28.95 -1.11
CA PHE A 2 -15.13 27.63 -1.75
C PHE A 2 -13.74 27.13 -2.22
N CYS A 3 -12.79 28.00 -2.52
CA CYS A 3 -11.42 27.67 -2.86
C CYS A 3 -10.57 27.24 -1.66
N LEU A 4 -10.81 27.80 -0.48
CA LEU A 4 -10.13 27.45 0.77
C LEU A 4 -10.50 26.06 1.27
N SER A 5 -11.73 25.58 1.00
CA SER A 5 -12.18 24.26 1.46
C SER A 5 -11.53 23.08 0.69
N ARG A 6 -11.14 23.26 -0.57
CA ARG A 6 -10.41 22.24 -1.36
C ARG A 6 -8.94 22.10 -0.94
N GLY A 7 -8.30 23.20 -0.51
CA GLY A 7 -6.92 23.20 -0.03
C GLY A 7 -6.75 22.59 1.37
N LEU A 8 -7.68 22.87 2.30
CA LEU A 8 -7.64 22.36 3.67
C LEU A 8 -7.77 20.82 3.74
N GLY A 9 -8.60 20.22 2.90
CA GLY A 9 -8.74 18.76 2.84
C GLY A 9 -7.45 18.03 2.47
N ASP A 10 -6.60 18.60 1.62
CA ASP A 10 -5.33 18.00 1.21
C ASP A 10 -4.20 18.21 2.23
N VAL A 11 -4.30 19.24 3.06
CA VAL A 11 -3.37 19.52 4.17
C VAL A 11 -3.49 18.45 5.25
N TYR A 12 -4.73 18.11 5.63
CA TYR A 12 -5.01 17.22 6.75
C TYR A 12 -5.20 15.73 6.36
N LYS A 13 -5.24 15.40 5.08
CA LYS A 13 -5.26 14.00 4.59
C LYS A 13 -3.86 13.37 4.62
N ARG A 14 -3.19 13.40 5.76
CA ARG A 14 -1.90 12.74 5.96
C ARG A 14 -2.08 11.60 6.94
N GLN A 15 -1.77 10.39 6.48
CA GLN A 15 -1.88 9.19 7.32
C GLN A 15 -0.52 8.82 7.91
N GLN A 16 -0.58 8.26 9.09
CA GLN A 16 0.58 7.65 9.74
C GLN A 16 1.03 6.42 8.95
N LEU A 17 2.33 6.20 8.92
CA LEU A 17 2.94 5.03 8.27
C LEU A 17 3.08 3.86 9.24
N ASP A 18 3.08 4.16 10.53
CA ASP A 18 3.30 3.24 11.63
C ASP A 18 2.34 3.62 12.78
N GLY A 19 1.87 2.65 13.56
CA GLY A 19 0.97 2.88 14.70
C GLY A 19 1.50 3.89 15.72
N MET A 20 2.83 4.05 15.82
CA MET A 20 3.49 4.96 16.74
C MET A 20 3.67 6.39 16.21
N ASP A 21 3.30 6.66 14.96
CA ASP A 21 3.55 7.92 14.25
C ASP A 21 2.46 8.97 14.44
N CYS A 22 1.49 8.79 15.33
CA CYS A 22 0.38 9.72 15.48
C CYS A 22 0.85 11.16 15.77
N GLY A 23 1.76 11.36 16.74
CA GLY A 23 2.30 12.67 17.08
C GLY A 23 3.07 13.36 15.97
N PRO A 24 4.13 12.74 15.40
CA PRO A 24 4.85 13.25 14.24
C PRO A 24 3.97 13.56 13.05
N THR A 25 2.94 12.74 12.80
CA THR A 25 2.00 12.96 11.69
C THR A 25 1.09 14.16 11.95
N CYS A 26 0.62 14.35 13.19
CA CYS A 26 -0.10 15.55 13.59
C CYS A 26 0.75 16.80 13.40
N LEU A 27 2.01 16.76 13.85
CA LEU A 27 2.94 17.87 13.69
C LEU A 27 3.20 18.18 12.20
N ARG A 28 3.32 17.15 11.36
CA ARG A 28 3.45 17.30 9.90
C ARG A 28 2.23 17.97 9.25
N MET A 29 1.02 17.63 9.70
CA MET A 29 -0.21 18.27 9.24
C MET A 29 -0.22 19.75 9.57
N ILE A 30 0.14 20.10 10.80
CA ILE A 30 0.18 21.50 11.25
C ILE A 30 1.29 22.28 10.56
N ALA A 31 2.48 21.72 10.41
CA ALA A 31 3.56 22.36 9.66
C ALA A 31 3.15 22.63 8.19
N LYS A 32 2.42 21.71 7.57
CA LYS A 32 1.87 21.90 6.22
C LYS A 32 0.80 22.99 6.18
N TYR A 33 -0.02 23.11 7.21
CA TYR A 33 -0.98 24.20 7.33
C TYR A 33 -0.27 25.57 7.32
N TYR A 34 0.88 25.69 7.97
CA TYR A 34 1.71 26.90 7.96
C TYR A 34 2.64 27.01 6.74
N GLY A 35 2.48 26.14 5.72
CA GLY A 35 3.13 26.27 4.41
C GLY A 35 4.41 25.46 4.22
N LYS A 36 4.92 24.73 5.24
CA LYS A 36 6.10 23.88 5.12
C LYS A 36 5.79 22.40 5.24
N THR A 37 6.51 21.57 4.48
CA THR A 37 6.33 20.12 4.50
C THR A 37 7.59 19.43 4.99
N PHE A 38 7.55 18.87 6.20
CA PHE A 38 8.62 18.06 6.76
C PHE A 38 8.36 16.57 6.51
N SER A 39 9.42 15.75 6.46
CA SER A 39 9.27 14.30 6.36
C SER A 39 8.82 13.71 7.70
N VAL A 40 8.01 12.66 7.68
CA VAL A 40 7.61 11.94 8.90
C VAL A 40 8.84 11.38 9.61
N GLN A 41 9.83 10.92 8.85
CA GLN A 41 11.06 10.36 9.41
C GLN A 41 11.86 11.40 10.21
N GLN A 42 12.02 12.62 9.69
CA GLN A 42 12.67 13.71 10.40
C GLN A 42 11.97 14.02 11.73
N LEU A 43 10.65 14.15 11.70
CA LEU A 43 9.84 14.43 12.88
C LEU A 43 9.85 13.28 13.89
N ARG A 44 9.91 12.04 13.39
CA ARG A 44 10.03 10.83 14.22
C ARG A 44 11.35 10.81 14.99
N GLU A 45 12.45 11.09 14.33
CA GLU A 45 13.79 11.12 14.95
C GLU A 45 13.88 12.19 16.04
N GLN A 46 13.22 13.32 15.82
CA GLN A 46 13.17 14.45 16.76
C GLN A 46 12.14 14.29 17.89
N SER A 47 11.14 13.41 17.73
CA SER A 47 10.09 13.18 18.73
C SER A 47 10.45 12.14 19.79
N TYR A 48 11.64 11.54 19.75
CA TYR A 48 12.07 10.52 20.71
C TYR A 48 11.04 9.39 20.91
N ILE A 49 10.51 8.84 19.83
CA ILE A 49 9.49 7.78 19.86
C ILE A 49 10.04 6.57 20.61
N GLN A 50 9.23 6.05 21.54
CA GLN A 50 9.48 4.80 22.28
C GLN A 50 8.51 3.69 21.78
N ARG A 51 8.69 2.45 22.28
CA ARG A 51 7.79 1.33 21.95
C ARG A 51 6.33 1.57 22.35
N THR A 52 6.11 2.41 23.36
CA THR A 52 4.78 2.83 23.85
C THR A 52 4.17 3.99 23.07
N GLY A 53 4.86 4.49 22.05
CA GLY A 53 4.45 5.67 21.26
C GLY A 53 5.24 6.92 21.57
N VAL A 54 4.67 8.05 21.20
CA VAL A 54 5.24 9.39 21.46
C VAL A 54 4.50 10.03 22.64
N ASN A 55 5.22 10.74 23.49
CA ASN A 55 4.64 11.55 24.55
C ASN A 55 4.56 13.04 24.14
N LEU A 56 3.81 13.84 24.90
CA LEU A 56 3.63 15.26 24.61
C LEU A 56 4.96 16.04 24.63
N LEU A 57 5.90 15.64 25.50
CA LEU A 57 7.23 16.26 25.56
C LEU A 57 7.99 16.04 24.25
N GLY A 58 8.02 14.80 23.75
CA GLY A 58 8.68 14.49 22.47
C GLY A 58 8.05 15.22 21.29
N ILE A 59 6.71 15.40 21.27
CA ILE A 59 6.06 16.23 20.26
C ILE A 59 6.48 17.70 20.39
N SER A 60 6.59 18.20 21.62
CA SER A 60 7.03 19.58 21.89
C SER A 60 8.47 19.82 21.45
N GLU A 61 9.37 18.89 21.71
CA GLU A 61 10.78 18.96 21.28
C GLU A 61 10.91 18.89 19.75
N ALA A 62 10.16 18.00 19.11
CA ALA A 62 10.10 17.95 17.65
C ALA A 62 9.50 19.23 17.04
N ALA A 63 8.51 19.83 17.69
CA ALA A 63 7.96 21.11 17.26
C ALA A 63 9.01 22.22 17.38
N ALA A 64 9.72 22.29 18.50
CA ALA A 64 10.78 23.28 18.73
C ALA A 64 11.91 23.15 17.70
N SER A 65 12.31 21.91 17.33
CA SER A 65 13.38 21.67 16.36
C SER A 65 13.06 22.14 14.93
N ILE A 66 11.78 22.27 14.60
CA ILE A 66 11.32 22.82 13.31
C ILE A 66 10.86 24.28 13.41
N GLY A 67 11.10 24.94 14.55
CA GLY A 67 10.77 26.34 14.74
C GLY A 67 9.31 26.62 15.11
N LEU A 68 8.59 25.63 15.66
CA LEU A 68 7.26 25.84 16.24
C LEU A 68 7.35 25.88 17.76
N ARG A 69 6.69 26.86 18.39
CA ARG A 69 6.53 26.88 19.84
C ARG A 69 5.32 26.05 20.22
N ALA A 70 5.55 24.98 20.98
CA ALA A 70 4.50 24.14 21.50
C ALA A 70 4.18 24.49 22.96
N THR A 71 2.90 24.62 23.27
CA THR A 71 2.41 24.86 24.64
C THR A 71 1.35 23.85 24.98
N GLY A 72 1.69 22.92 25.89
CA GLY A 72 0.74 21.95 26.42
C GLY A 72 -0.17 22.58 27.44
N ILE A 73 -1.48 22.47 27.26
CA ILE A 73 -2.48 23.01 28.17
C ILE A 73 -3.47 21.94 28.62
N ARG A 74 -3.94 22.05 29.85
CA ARG A 74 -5.08 21.28 30.35
C ARG A 74 -6.27 22.21 30.46
N THR A 75 -7.30 22.00 29.65
CA THR A 75 -8.40 22.93 29.48
C THR A 75 -9.77 22.26 29.50
N SER A 76 -10.82 23.04 29.84
CA SER A 76 -12.20 22.61 29.77
C SER A 76 -12.77 22.81 28.36
N MET A 77 -13.90 22.13 28.06
CA MET A 77 -14.57 22.21 26.76
C MET A 77 -14.94 23.65 26.36
N ASP A 78 -15.40 24.47 27.32
CA ASP A 78 -15.80 25.85 27.04
C ASP A 78 -14.62 26.74 26.69
N LYS A 79 -13.49 26.55 27.39
CA LYS A 79 -12.25 27.28 27.07
C LYS A 79 -11.66 26.81 25.73
N LEU A 80 -11.78 25.52 25.40
CA LEU A 80 -11.36 24.99 24.10
C LEU A 80 -12.15 25.66 22.96
N LYS A 81 -13.46 25.88 23.12
CA LYS A 81 -14.32 26.56 22.12
C LYS A 81 -13.98 28.05 21.97
N GLN A 82 -13.63 28.74 23.06
CA GLN A 82 -13.50 30.19 23.05
C GLN A 82 -12.07 30.69 22.78
N GLN A 83 -11.07 29.98 23.24
CA GLN A 83 -9.68 30.47 23.33
C GLN A 83 -8.65 29.66 22.56
N SER A 84 -9.01 28.50 21.96
CA SER A 84 -8.00 27.71 21.31
C SER A 84 -7.63 28.28 19.94
N LYS A 85 -6.34 28.51 19.74
CA LYS A 85 -5.77 28.74 18.42
C LYS A 85 -5.84 27.41 17.64
N LEU A 86 -6.50 27.42 16.50
CA LEU A 86 -6.58 26.26 15.61
C LEU A 86 -5.60 26.43 14.44
N PRO A 87 -4.98 25.37 13.95
CA PRO A 87 -5.10 23.98 14.41
C PRO A 87 -4.29 23.67 15.68
N CYS A 88 -4.80 22.76 16.51
CA CYS A 88 -4.10 22.28 17.71
C CYS A 88 -4.11 20.75 17.79
N ILE A 89 -3.14 20.16 18.50
CA ILE A 89 -3.09 18.73 18.77
C ILE A 89 -3.87 18.44 20.05
N ILE A 90 -4.75 17.45 20.06
CA ILE A 90 -5.48 17.00 21.23
C ILE A 90 -5.15 15.53 21.53
N HIS A 91 -5.10 15.19 22.82
CA HIS A 91 -4.86 13.83 23.29
C HIS A 91 -6.17 13.05 23.29
N TRP A 92 -6.23 11.99 22.53
CA TRP A 92 -7.44 11.23 22.20
C TRP A 92 -7.41 9.85 22.85
N ASN A 93 -8.47 9.50 23.56
CA ASN A 93 -8.61 8.20 24.28
C ASN A 93 -7.41 7.86 25.18
N GLN A 94 -6.62 8.85 25.59
CA GLN A 94 -5.41 8.73 26.42
C GLN A 94 -4.26 7.92 25.76
N GLU A 95 -4.39 7.50 24.52
CA GLU A 95 -3.43 6.65 23.80
C GLU A 95 -3.02 7.22 22.44
N HIS A 96 -3.75 8.19 21.92
CA HIS A 96 -3.60 8.67 20.55
C HIS A 96 -3.55 10.20 20.46
N PHE A 97 -2.94 10.74 19.40
CA PHE A 97 -2.92 12.18 19.11
C PHE A 97 -3.62 12.47 17.79
N VAL A 98 -4.49 13.48 17.80
CA VAL A 98 -5.24 13.92 16.62
C VAL A 98 -5.20 15.46 16.52
N VAL A 99 -5.43 15.99 15.31
CA VAL A 99 -5.45 17.44 15.06
C VAL A 99 -6.88 17.95 15.04
N LEU A 100 -7.23 18.86 15.95
CA LEU A 100 -8.44 19.64 15.88
C LEU A 100 -8.17 20.87 15.00
N TYR A 101 -8.81 20.95 13.83
CA TYR A 101 -8.52 21.99 12.85
C TYR A 101 -9.65 22.99 12.62
N LYS A 102 -10.90 22.64 13.01
CA LYS A 102 -12.05 23.55 12.88
C LYS A 102 -13.11 23.25 13.93
N ILE A 103 -13.73 24.29 14.45
CA ILE A 103 -14.93 24.22 15.31
C ILE A 103 -16.00 25.06 14.62
N GLU A 104 -17.21 24.53 14.47
CA GLU A 104 -18.30 25.19 13.77
C GLU A 104 -19.64 24.97 14.49
N LYS A 105 -20.37 26.05 14.73
CA LYS A 105 -21.70 25.99 15.33
C LYS A 105 -22.75 26.02 14.21
N LYS A 106 -23.49 24.93 14.03
CA LYS A 106 -24.57 24.80 13.04
C LYS A 106 -25.86 24.29 13.69
N LYS A 107 -26.98 24.95 13.43
CA LYS A 107 -28.32 24.56 13.92
C LYS A 107 -28.38 24.31 15.43
N GLY A 108 -27.72 25.15 16.23
CA GLY A 108 -27.69 25.01 17.69
C GLY A 108 -26.72 23.94 18.24
N LYS A 109 -26.09 23.12 17.39
CA LYS A 109 -25.11 22.10 17.74
C LYS A 109 -23.71 22.57 17.39
N THR A 110 -22.74 22.26 18.26
CA THR A 110 -21.31 22.53 18.01
C THR A 110 -20.66 21.31 17.42
N TRP A 111 -19.99 21.49 16.28
CA TRP A 111 -19.30 20.45 15.54
C TRP A 111 -17.80 20.65 15.57
N PHE A 112 -17.09 19.59 15.85
CA PHE A 112 -15.62 19.55 15.90
C PHE A 112 -15.08 18.72 14.74
N TYR A 113 -14.19 19.33 13.96
CA TYR A 113 -13.57 18.69 12.80
C TYR A 113 -12.16 18.26 13.17
N ILE A 114 -11.93 16.98 13.13
CA ILE A 114 -10.70 16.32 13.57
C ILE A 114 -10.02 15.66 12.36
N ALA A 115 -8.73 15.86 12.26
CA ALA A 115 -7.88 15.09 11.35
C ALA A 115 -7.14 14.03 12.18
N ASP A 116 -7.56 12.81 12.02
CA ASP A 116 -6.97 11.64 12.66
C ASP A 116 -5.92 11.02 11.74
N PRO A 117 -4.66 10.87 12.20
CA PRO A 117 -3.62 10.22 11.41
C PRO A 117 -3.94 8.79 10.99
N ALA A 118 -4.74 8.05 11.78
CA ALA A 118 -5.13 6.68 11.51
C ALA A 118 -6.38 6.59 10.62
N TYR A 119 -7.41 7.38 10.94
CA TYR A 119 -8.73 7.25 10.32
C TYR A 119 -9.08 8.35 9.30
N GLY A 120 -8.28 9.40 9.21
CA GLY A 120 -8.50 10.51 8.28
C GLY A 120 -9.35 11.63 8.86
N LEU A 121 -10.20 12.27 8.03
CA LEU A 121 -11.02 13.40 8.47
C LEU A 121 -12.32 12.91 9.08
N LEU A 122 -12.53 13.26 10.34
CA LEU A 122 -13.69 12.88 11.15
C LEU A 122 -14.41 14.13 11.66
N LYS A 123 -15.69 13.95 12.00
CA LYS A 123 -16.52 15.01 12.51
C LYS A 123 -17.31 14.47 13.71
N TYR A 124 -17.19 15.17 14.85
CA TYR A 124 -17.82 14.77 16.10
C TYR A 124 -18.74 15.86 16.65
N GLU A 125 -19.82 15.45 17.30
CA GLU A 125 -20.63 16.31 18.12
C GLU A 125 -19.97 16.48 19.50
N GLU A 126 -20.29 17.53 20.22
CA GLU A 126 -19.69 17.87 21.51
C GLU A 126 -19.71 16.74 22.54
N GLN A 127 -20.84 15.98 22.61
CA GLN A 127 -20.99 14.86 23.55
C GLN A 127 -20.06 13.69 23.20
N GLU A 128 -19.85 13.44 21.92
CA GLU A 128 -18.95 12.39 21.43
C GLU A 128 -17.50 12.77 21.66
N LEU A 129 -17.15 14.04 21.37
CA LEU A 129 -15.80 14.57 21.63
C LEU A 129 -15.46 14.48 23.12
N LYS A 130 -16.39 14.82 24.02
CA LYS A 130 -16.16 14.75 25.46
C LYS A 130 -15.74 13.34 25.91
N LYS A 131 -16.42 12.32 25.42
CA LYS A 131 -16.11 10.92 25.79
C LYS A 131 -14.70 10.50 25.46
N CYS A 132 -14.14 11.02 24.37
CA CYS A 132 -12.82 10.62 23.87
C CYS A 132 -11.69 11.55 24.29
N TRP A 133 -11.99 12.83 24.60
CA TRP A 133 -10.96 13.84 24.88
C TRP A 133 -10.75 14.10 26.37
N ILE A 134 -11.80 14.02 27.20
CA ILE A 134 -11.68 14.31 28.62
C ILE A 134 -10.86 13.22 29.31
N SER A 135 -9.81 13.64 30.00
CA SER A 135 -8.87 12.73 30.67
C SER A 135 -8.89 12.84 32.20
N THR A 136 -9.36 13.97 32.74
CA THR A 136 -9.33 14.21 34.20
C THR A 136 -10.47 15.13 34.61
N THR A 137 -10.94 14.92 35.87
CA THR A 137 -11.88 15.85 36.54
C THR A 137 -11.14 16.49 37.70
N GLN A 138 -11.03 17.82 37.72
CA GLN A 138 -10.35 18.59 38.77
C GLN A 138 -11.29 19.67 39.29
N GLY A 139 -11.64 19.59 40.55
CA GLY A 139 -12.58 20.54 41.17
C GLY A 139 -13.99 20.51 40.54
N GLY A 140 -14.51 19.34 40.14
CA GLY A 140 -15.80 19.21 39.47
C GLY A 140 -15.83 19.66 38.02
N ILE A 141 -14.71 20.11 37.43
CA ILE A 141 -14.60 20.54 36.05
C ILE A 141 -13.86 19.48 35.23
N GLU A 142 -14.53 18.99 34.21
CA GLU A 142 -13.97 18.05 33.22
C GLU A 142 -12.91 18.75 32.34
N LYS A 143 -11.70 18.20 32.29
CA LYS A 143 -10.57 18.77 31.54
C LYS A 143 -9.95 17.73 30.61
N GLY A 144 -9.59 18.17 29.41
CA GLY A 144 -8.77 17.42 28.46
C GLY A 144 -7.44 18.11 28.19
N ILE A 145 -6.55 17.39 27.53
CA ILE A 145 -5.20 17.88 27.18
C ILE A 145 -5.19 18.31 25.73
N ALA A 146 -4.66 19.52 25.49
CA ALA A 146 -4.42 20.07 24.18
C ALA A 146 -3.00 20.67 24.09
N MET A 147 -2.40 20.63 22.91
CA MET A 147 -1.13 21.28 22.61
C MET A 147 -1.37 22.36 21.54
N LEU A 148 -1.15 23.58 21.91
CA LEU A 148 -1.19 24.74 21.01
C LEU A 148 0.18 24.90 20.34
N LEU A 149 0.16 25.25 19.07
CA LEU A 149 1.36 25.39 18.25
C LEU A 149 1.37 26.79 17.60
N ASP A 150 2.42 27.55 17.90
CA ASP A 150 2.65 28.89 17.37
C ASP A 150 3.88 28.89 16.46
N VAL A 151 3.80 29.59 15.34
CA VAL A 151 4.92 29.74 14.40
C VAL A 151 5.91 30.79 14.94
N THR A 152 7.20 30.44 14.91
CA THR A 152 8.28 31.37 15.18
C THR A 152 8.98 31.78 13.86
N PRO A 153 9.76 32.89 13.84
CA PRO A 153 10.54 33.25 12.65
C PRO A 153 11.46 32.11 12.17
N GLN A 154 12.03 31.33 13.07
CA GLN A 154 12.89 30.19 12.79
C GLN A 154 12.17 29.11 11.99
N PHE A 155 10.84 28.98 12.09
CA PHE A 155 10.07 28.02 11.28
C PHE A 155 10.23 28.29 9.78
N TYR A 156 10.26 29.54 9.36
CA TYR A 156 10.42 29.92 7.97
C TYR A 156 11.85 29.76 7.46
N GLU A 157 12.84 29.74 8.35
CA GLU A 157 14.25 29.49 8.02
C GLU A 157 14.59 28.01 8.00
N ALA A 158 13.88 27.18 8.79
CA ALA A 158 14.13 25.75 8.88
C ALA A 158 13.96 25.07 7.51
N GLU A 159 15.00 24.45 6.99
CA GLU A 159 14.93 23.68 5.74
C GLU A 159 14.48 22.23 6.02
N PRO A 160 13.49 21.73 5.26
CA PRO A 160 13.11 20.32 5.34
C PRO A 160 14.25 19.42 4.85
N ILE A 161 14.67 18.45 5.65
CA ILE A 161 15.64 17.46 5.21
C ILE A 161 15.04 16.67 4.05
N LYS A 162 15.64 16.79 2.87
CA LYS A 162 15.24 16.02 1.68
C LYS A 162 15.88 14.64 1.78
N TYR A 163 15.11 13.65 2.20
CA TYR A 163 15.53 12.26 2.04
C TYR A 163 15.46 11.88 0.56
N GLU A 164 16.55 11.34 0.04
CA GLU A 164 16.58 10.83 -1.32
C GLU A 164 15.51 9.74 -1.49
N LYS A 165 14.62 9.94 -2.46
CA LYS A 165 13.67 8.91 -2.83
C LYS A 165 14.47 7.78 -3.47
N LEU A 166 14.47 6.61 -2.85
CA LEU A 166 15.04 5.41 -3.45
C LEU A 166 14.41 5.21 -4.84
N SER A 167 15.24 5.35 -5.87
CA SER A 167 14.81 5.11 -7.24
C SER A 167 14.64 3.62 -7.47
N LEU A 168 13.61 3.23 -8.24
CA LEU A 168 13.45 1.85 -8.70
C LEU A 168 14.70 1.36 -9.47
N TRP A 169 15.50 2.27 -10.06
CA TRP A 169 16.77 1.97 -10.68
C TRP A 169 17.80 1.36 -9.72
N TYR A 170 17.76 1.69 -8.44
CA TYR A 170 18.61 1.06 -7.43
C TYR A 170 18.35 -0.45 -7.32
N LEU A 171 17.10 -0.87 -7.48
CA LEU A 171 16.72 -2.29 -7.44
C LEU A 171 17.29 -3.07 -8.65
N PHE A 172 17.42 -2.43 -9.82
CA PHE A 172 18.04 -3.07 -10.99
C PHE A 172 19.53 -3.37 -10.80
N HIS A 173 20.19 -2.70 -9.84
CA HIS A 173 21.57 -3.02 -9.49
C HIS A 173 21.74 -4.48 -9.04
N TYR A 174 20.76 -5.03 -8.31
CA TYR A 174 20.77 -6.43 -7.85
C TYR A 174 20.55 -7.44 -8.98
N VAL A 175 19.93 -7.04 -10.07
CA VAL A 175 19.70 -7.89 -11.24
C VAL A 175 20.87 -7.84 -12.23
N ARG A 176 21.64 -6.75 -12.24
CA ARG A 176 22.74 -6.52 -13.17
C ARG A 176 23.81 -7.63 -13.21
N PRO A 177 24.20 -8.27 -12.10
CA PRO A 177 25.18 -9.39 -12.13
C PRO A 177 24.68 -10.58 -12.98
N TYR A 178 23.36 -10.76 -13.11
CA TYR A 178 22.71 -11.89 -13.80
C TYR A 178 22.36 -11.58 -15.27
N LYS A 179 23.02 -10.58 -15.89
CA LYS A 179 22.74 -10.15 -17.27
C LYS A 179 22.76 -11.29 -18.30
N LYS A 180 23.62 -12.30 -18.15
CA LYS A 180 23.67 -13.47 -19.05
C LYS A 180 22.39 -14.31 -18.93
N ALA A 181 21.94 -14.59 -17.71
CA ALA A 181 20.72 -15.34 -17.47
C ALA A 181 19.47 -14.51 -17.87
N MET A 182 19.47 -13.20 -17.70
CA MET A 182 18.43 -12.30 -18.23
C MET A 182 18.38 -12.33 -19.76
N MET A 183 19.53 -12.37 -20.44
CA MET A 183 19.58 -12.52 -21.89
C MET A 183 18.98 -13.87 -22.33
N GLN A 184 19.31 -14.96 -21.64
CA GLN A 184 18.71 -16.28 -21.90
C GLN A 184 17.18 -16.27 -21.71
N LEU A 185 16.67 -15.57 -20.68
CA LEU A 185 15.23 -15.38 -20.48
C LEU A 185 14.59 -14.61 -21.65
N VAL A 186 15.22 -13.56 -22.12
CA VAL A 186 14.72 -12.77 -23.27
C VAL A 186 14.72 -13.62 -24.55
N ILE A 187 15.79 -14.39 -24.81
CA ILE A 187 15.83 -15.32 -25.96
C ILE A 187 14.75 -16.38 -25.85
N GLY A 188 14.56 -16.97 -24.66
CA GLY A 188 13.47 -17.93 -24.41
C GLY A 188 12.07 -17.32 -24.60
N LEU A 189 11.87 -16.05 -24.21
CA LEU A 189 10.63 -15.31 -24.46
C LEU A 189 10.39 -15.14 -25.97
N LEU A 190 11.39 -14.71 -26.72
CA LEU A 190 11.27 -14.53 -28.18
C LEU A 190 11.00 -15.86 -28.88
N ALA A 191 11.73 -16.91 -28.53
CA ALA A 191 11.52 -18.24 -29.09
C ALA A 191 10.10 -18.76 -28.78
N GLY A 192 9.64 -18.63 -27.54
CA GLY A 192 8.28 -19.01 -27.12
C GLY A 192 7.19 -18.24 -27.86
N SER A 193 7.37 -16.91 -28.07
CA SER A 193 6.40 -16.10 -28.80
C SER A 193 6.37 -16.43 -30.30
N LEU A 194 7.52 -16.75 -30.91
CA LEU A 194 7.59 -17.19 -32.31
C LEU A 194 6.87 -18.54 -32.50
N LEU A 195 7.10 -19.52 -31.60
CA LEU A 195 6.37 -20.78 -31.65
C LEU A 195 4.85 -20.59 -31.47
N GLN A 196 4.46 -19.66 -30.58
CA GLN A 196 3.06 -19.34 -30.38
C GLN A 196 2.42 -18.69 -31.61
N LEU A 197 3.19 -17.92 -32.40
CA LEU A 197 2.70 -17.31 -33.63
C LEU A 197 2.38 -18.34 -34.71
N VAL A 198 3.12 -19.44 -34.76
CA VAL A 198 2.91 -20.50 -35.77
C VAL A 198 1.58 -21.26 -35.54
N PHE A 199 1.11 -21.34 -34.30
CA PHE A 199 -0.06 -22.14 -33.93
C PHE A 199 -1.37 -21.76 -34.67
N PRO A 200 -1.77 -20.45 -34.76
CA PRO A 200 -2.97 -20.06 -35.53
C PRO A 200 -2.90 -20.42 -37.01
N PHE A 201 -1.71 -20.30 -37.61
CA PHE A 201 -1.52 -20.64 -39.04
C PHE A 201 -1.69 -22.14 -39.30
N LEU A 202 -1.17 -22.98 -38.40
CA LEU A 202 -1.40 -24.43 -38.50
C LEU A 202 -2.87 -24.81 -38.31
N THR A 203 -3.56 -24.11 -37.39
CA THR A 203 -5.00 -24.32 -37.18
C THR A 203 -5.80 -23.90 -38.41
N GLN A 204 -5.49 -22.79 -39.02
CA GLN A 204 -6.07 -22.32 -40.27
C GLN A 204 -5.86 -23.36 -41.38
N THR A 205 -4.63 -23.87 -41.53
CA THR A 205 -4.29 -24.88 -42.56
C THR A 205 -5.08 -26.19 -42.38
N ILE A 206 -5.36 -26.61 -41.13
CA ILE A 206 -6.24 -27.75 -40.84
C ILE A 206 -7.63 -27.49 -41.40
N VAL A 207 -8.19 -26.31 -41.16
CA VAL A 207 -9.56 -25.97 -41.60
C VAL A 207 -9.62 -25.87 -43.13
N ASP A 208 -8.71 -25.10 -43.74
CA ASP A 208 -8.75 -24.75 -45.15
C ASP A 208 -8.40 -25.98 -46.05
N GLN A 209 -7.35 -26.71 -45.72
CA GLN A 209 -6.83 -27.79 -46.55
C GLN A 209 -7.21 -29.17 -46.02
N GLY A 210 -7.21 -29.38 -44.70
CA GLY A 210 -7.51 -30.66 -44.11
C GLY A 210 -8.99 -31.01 -44.21
N ILE A 211 -9.85 -30.16 -43.69
CA ILE A 211 -11.29 -30.39 -43.65
C ILE A 211 -11.90 -30.09 -45.03
N GLY A 212 -11.49 -28.98 -45.67
CA GLY A 212 -11.99 -28.60 -46.99
C GLY A 212 -11.76 -29.66 -48.07
N HIS A 213 -10.63 -30.36 -48.06
CA HIS A 213 -10.30 -31.41 -49.01
C HIS A 213 -10.51 -32.82 -48.47
N ARG A 214 -11.05 -33.02 -47.26
CA ARG A 214 -11.31 -34.32 -46.58
C ARG A 214 -10.07 -35.22 -46.51
N ASN A 215 -8.88 -34.65 -46.37
CA ASN A 215 -7.61 -35.38 -46.36
C ASN A 215 -7.18 -35.72 -44.92
N LEU A 216 -7.53 -36.89 -44.42
CA LEU A 216 -7.22 -37.35 -43.06
C LEU A 216 -5.72 -37.45 -42.80
N ASN A 217 -4.91 -37.88 -43.75
CA ASN A 217 -3.45 -38.02 -43.58
C ASN A 217 -2.80 -36.65 -43.36
N PHE A 218 -3.28 -35.60 -44.05
CA PHE A 218 -2.81 -34.25 -43.90
C PHE A 218 -3.18 -33.66 -42.50
N ILE A 219 -4.41 -33.96 -42.04
CA ILE A 219 -4.85 -33.57 -40.69
C ILE A 219 -3.98 -34.21 -39.62
N GLN A 220 -3.66 -35.52 -39.75
CA GLN A 220 -2.79 -36.20 -38.79
C GLN A 220 -1.37 -35.63 -38.78
N LEU A 221 -0.82 -35.29 -39.93
CA LEU A 221 0.50 -34.66 -40.05
C LEU A 221 0.55 -33.31 -39.30
N ILE A 222 -0.44 -32.43 -39.53
CA ILE A 222 -0.47 -31.13 -38.88
C ILE A 222 -0.76 -31.29 -37.37
N LEU A 223 -1.59 -32.25 -36.98
CA LEU A 223 -1.80 -32.53 -35.55
C LEU A 223 -0.50 -32.95 -34.87
N ALA A 224 0.28 -33.84 -35.50
CA ALA A 224 1.61 -34.21 -34.98
C ALA A 224 2.55 -33.01 -34.89
N ALA A 225 2.55 -32.11 -35.87
CA ALA A 225 3.31 -30.87 -35.85
C ALA A 225 2.86 -29.94 -34.72
N GLN A 226 1.55 -29.79 -34.48
CA GLN A 226 1.02 -29.00 -33.35
C GLN A 226 1.42 -29.60 -32.00
N LEU A 227 1.34 -30.93 -31.83
CA LEU A 227 1.79 -31.58 -30.60
C LEU A 227 3.27 -31.35 -30.35
N MET A 228 4.11 -31.42 -31.39
CA MET A 228 5.54 -31.14 -31.28
C MET A 228 5.81 -29.66 -30.89
N LEU A 229 5.04 -28.72 -31.43
CA LEU A 229 5.13 -27.30 -31.05
C LEU A 229 4.72 -27.08 -29.60
N VAL A 230 3.64 -27.70 -29.14
CA VAL A 230 3.19 -27.60 -27.72
C VAL A 230 4.28 -28.16 -26.80
N PHE A 231 4.85 -29.31 -27.15
CA PHE A 231 5.93 -29.93 -26.38
C PHE A 231 7.16 -29.00 -26.30
N SER A 232 7.60 -28.48 -27.46
CA SER A 232 8.74 -27.55 -27.54
C SER A 232 8.52 -26.26 -26.72
N ARG A 233 7.30 -25.68 -26.81
CA ARG A 233 6.91 -24.52 -26.04
C ARG A 233 6.93 -24.83 -24.53
N THR A 234 6.40 -25.98 -24.13
CA THR A 234 6.39 -26.38 -22.71
C THR A 234 7.82 -26.55 -22.19
N LEU A 235 8.71 -27.14 -22.98
CA LEU A 235 10.12 -27.30 -22.61
C LEU A 235 10.82 -25.93 -22.41
N ILE A 236 10.62 -25.00 -23.35
CA ILE A 236 11.12 -23.62 -23.22
C ILE A 236 10.58 -22.97 -21.96
N GLU A 237 9.29 -23.14 -21.67
CA GLU A 237 8.68 -22.57 -20.47
C GLU A 237 9.24 -23.16 -19.18
N VAL A 238 9.52 -24.46 -19.12
CA VAL A 238 10.17 -25.10 -17.97
C VAL A 238 11.58 -24.55 -17.77
N ILE A 239 12.39 -24.47 -18.83
CA ILE A 239 13.75 -23.92 -18.78
C ILE A 239 13.69 -22.46 -18.27
N ARG A 240 12.79 -21.66 -18.82
CA ARG A 240 12.58 -20.28 -18.42
C ARG A 240 12.26 -20.14 -16.93
N ARG A 241 11.35 -21.00 -16.43
CA ARG A 241 10.98 -21.00 -14.99
C ARG A 241 12.14 -21.40 -14.10
N CYS A 242 12.95 -22.37 -14.51
CA CYS A 242 14.15 -22.77 -13.76
C CYS A 242 15.17 -21.63 -13.69
N ILE A 243 15.45 -20.95 -14.79
CA ILE A 243 16.38 -19.80 -14.83
C ILE A 243 15.82 -18.67 -13.95
N LEU A 244 14.51 -18.39 -14.05
CA LEU A 244 13.84 -17.36 -13.27
C LEU A 244 13.94 -17.65 -11.77
N LEU A 245 13.65 -18.89 -11.35
CA LEU A 245 13.76 -19.30 -9.96
C LEU A 245 15.20 -19.13 -9.44
N HIS A 246 16.20 -19.48 -10.24
CA HIS A 246 17.59 -19.30 -9.85
C HIS A 246 17.96 -17.82 -9.62
N ILE A 247 17.56 -16.92 -10.53
CA ILE A 247 17.79 -15.48 -10.40
C ILE A 247 17.05 -14.95 -9.17
N SER A 248 15.77 -15.29 -9.03
CA SER A 248 14.87 -14.87 -7.96
C SER A 248 15.46 -15.18 -6.59
N THR A 249 15.84 -16.45 -6.36
CA THR A 249 16.43 -16.87 -5.10
C THR A 249 17.73 -16.13 -4.79
N ARG A 250 18.61 -15.95 -5.79
CA ARG A 250 19.88 -15.23 -5.59
C ARG A 250 19.68 -13.75 -5.28
N VAL A 251 18.78 -13.09 -5.98
CA VAL A 251 18.43 -11.67 -5.74
C VAL A 251 17.81 -11.51 -4.36
N ASN A 252 16.91 -12.42 -3.96
CA ASN A 252 16.28 -12.37 -2.64
C ASN A 252 17.30 -12.54 -1.51
N VAL A 253 18.17 -13.53 -1.61
CA VAL A 253 19.23 -13.73 -0.60
C VAL A 253 20.13 -12.50 -0.51
N SER A 254 20.52 -11.90 -1.63
CA SER A 254 21.35 -10.68 -1.63
C SER A 254 20.63 -9.49 -0.99
N LEU A 255 19.36 -9.26 -1.33
CA LEU A 255 18.54 -8.18 -0.75
C LEU A 255 18.39 -8.33 0.75
N ILE A 256 18.04 -9.54 1.21
CA ILE A 256 17.85 -9.81 2.66
C ILE A 256 19.18 -9.69 3.41
N SER A 257 20.28 -10.22 2.84
CA SER A 257 21.60 -10.13 3.43
C SER A 257 22.06 -8.67 3.60
N ASP A 258 21.89 -7.86 2.55
CA ASP A 258 22.24 -6.43 2.61
C ASP A 258 21.36 -5.67 3.61
N PHE A 259 20.07 -6.01 3.67
CA PHE A 259 19.15 -5.44 4.67
C PHE A 259 19.59 -5.78 6.09
N LEU A 260 19.86 -7.06 6.37
CA LEU A 260 20.31 -7.51 7.70
C LEU A 260 21.65 -6.89 8.08
N SER A 261 22.60 -6.82 7.15
CA SER A 261 23.90 -6.17 7.38
C SER A 261 23.75 -4.69 7.75
N LYS A 262 22.86 -3.96 7.05
CA LYS A 262 22.56 -2.56 7.38
C LYS A 262 21.82 -2.45 8.71
N LEU A 263 20.85 -3.34 8.97
CA LEU A 263 20.08 -3.36 10.21
C LEU A 263 21.01 -3.55 11.43
N MET A 264 21.95 -4.50 11.35
CA MET A 264 22.91 -4.75 12.45
C MET A 264 23.85 -3.59 12.73
N ARG A 265 24.03 -2.65 11.80
CA ARG A 265 24.86 -1.45 11.98
C ARG A 265 24.10 -0.27 12.59
N LEU A 266 22.76 -0.39 12.76
CA LEU A 266 21.97 0.68 13.37
C LEU A 266 22.21 0.76 14.88
N PRO A 267 22.14 1.98 15.46
CA PRO A 267 22.30 2.15 16.91
C PRO A 267 21.14 1.51 17.68
N MET A 268 21.40 1.10 18.93
CA MET A 268 20.40 0.48 19.83
C MET A 268 19.10 1.29 19.94
N ARG A 269 19.21 2.61 19.96
CA ARG A 269 18.06 3.54 19.98
C ARG A 269 17.03 3.27 18.87
N PHE A 270 17.47 2.78 17.70
CA PHE A 270 16.55 2.39 16.61
C PHE A 270 15.68 1.19 17.03
N PHE A 271 16.28 0.19 17.68
CA PHE A 271 15.58 -1.02 18.13
C PHE A 271 14.64 -0.73 19.32
N ASP A 272 14.97 0.24 20.17
CA ASP A 272 14.10 0.69 21.25
C ASP A 272 12.83 1.39 20.75
N SER A 273 12.90 1.98 19.54
CA SER A 273 11.78 2.70 18.92
C SER A 273 10.93 1.83 17.97
N LYS A 274 11.31 0.57 17.70
CA LYS A 274 10.66 -0.30 16.72
C LYS A 274 10.17 -1.60 17.35
N LEU A 275 8.98 -2.03 16.93
CA LEU A 275 8.47 -3.34 17.27
C LEU A 275 9.15 -4.41 16.40
N ALA A 276 9.47 -5.56 17.00
CA ALA A 276 10.09 -6.68 16.28
C ALA A 276 9.21 -7.14 15.08
N GLY A 277 7.88 -7.12 15.25
CA GLY A 277 6.93 -7.44 14.18
C GLY A 277 7.04 -6.54 12.96
N ASP A 278 7.34 -5.24 13.15
CA ASP A 278 7.53 -4.31 12.03
C ASP A 278 8.81 -4.64 11.23
N LEU A 279 9.86 -5.08 11.91
CA LEU A 279 11.10 -5.49 11.26
C LEU A 279 10.93 -6.79 10.46
N ILE A 280 10.24 -7.79 11.05
CA ILE A 280 9.91 -9.05 10.36
C ILE A 280 9.07 -8.75 9.11
N ARG A 281 8.08 -7.89 9.22
CA ARG A 281 7.25 -7.49 8.08
C ARG A 281 8.06 -6.82 6.96
N ARG A 282 9.06 -6.00 7.28
CA ARG A 282 9.94 -5.39 6.28
C ARG A 282 10.77 -6.45 5.55
N ILE A 283 11.15 -7.54 6.22
CA ILE A 283 11.79 -8.69 5.57
C ILE A 283 10.80 -9.38 4.61
N GLU A 284 9.54 -9.56 5.02
CA GLU A 284 8.51 -10.12 4.14
C GLU A 284 8.22 -9.24 2.92
N ASP A 285 8.31 -7.91 3.06
CA ASP A 285 8.17 -6.98 1.93
C ASP A 285 9.27 -7.15 0.88
N HIS A 286 10.48 -7.62 1.27
CA HIS A 286 11.52 -7.96 0.30
C HIS A 286 11.12 -9.10 -0.64
N ASN A 287 10.36 -10.08 -0.18
CA ASN A 287 9.82 -11.15 -1.03
C ASN A 287 8.85 -10.60 -2.09
N ARG A 288 8.09 -9.56 -1.75
CA ARG A 288 7.20 -8.87 -2.70
C ARG A 288 7.98 -8.08 -3.74
N ILE A 289 9.03 -7.38 -3.31
CA ILE A 289 9.93 -6.63 -4.21
C ILE A 289 10.63 -7.58 -5.17
N GLU A 290 11.16 -8.69 -4.67
CA GLU A 290 11.81 -9.73 -5.46
C GLU A 290 10.83 -10.33 -6.49
N SER A 291 9.65 -10.78 -6.07
CA SER A 291 8.60 -11.30 -6.94
C SER A 291 8.18 -10.28 -8.02
N PHE A 292 8.10 -9.01 -7.67
CA PHE A 292 7.83 -7.96 -8.64
C PHE A 292 8.96 -7.82 -9.67
N LEU A 293 10.21 -7.74 -9.23
CA LEU A 293 11.37 -7.53 -10.10
C LEU A 293 11.62 -8.70 -11.05
N THR A 294 11.45 -9.92 -10.55
CA THR A 294 11.79 -11.14 -11.30
C THR A 294 10.61 -11.67 -12.08
N GLN A 295 9.44 -11.79 -11.46
CA GLN A 295 8.30 -12.46 -12.08
C GLN A 295 7.34 -11.47 -12.77
N SER A 296 6.95 -10.39 -12.08
CA SER A 296 5.95 -9.48 -12.64
C SER A 296 6.48 -8.67 -13.81
N VAL A 297 7.69 -8.13 -13.73
CA VAL A 297 8.31 -7.34 -14.81
C VAL A 297 8.48 -8.20 -16.06
N LEU A 298 8.97 -9.44 -15.92
CA LEU A 298 9.14 -10.33 -17.06
C LEU A 298 7.81 -10.76 -17.68
N ASN A 299 6.80 -11.05 -16.87
CA ASN A 299 5.47 -11.37 -17.38
C ASN A 299 4.84 -10.17 -18.12
N ILE A 300 5.02 -8.95 -17.62
CA ILE A 300 4.56 -7.73 -18.31
C ILE A 300 5.27 -7.57 -19.65
N LEU A 301 6.61 -7.73 -19.69
CA LEU A 301 7.37 -7.65 -20.93
C LEU A 301 6.91 -8.70 -21.94
N PHE A 302 6.71 -9.96 -21.50
CA PHE A 302 6.22 -11.03 -22.34
C PHE A 302 4.82 -10.73 -22.90
N SER A 303 3.88 -10.37 -22.03
CA SER A 303 2.51 -10.05 -22.44
C SER A 303 2.48 -8.87 -23.41
N THR A 304 3.28 -7.84 -23.16
CA THR A 304 3.40 -6.67 -24.07
C THR A 304 3.97 -7.08 -25.43
N LEU A 305 5.03 -7.88 -25.44
CA LEU A 305 5.63 -8.39 -26.68
C LEU A 305 4.60 -9.23 -27.48
N THR A 306 3.89 -10.12 -26.79
CA THR A 306 2.85 -10.95 -27.38
C THR A 306 1.74 -10.10 -28.00
N VAL A 307 1.23 -9.11 -27.28
CA VAL A 307 0.20 -8.18 -27.78
C VAL A 307 0.68 -7.41 -29.01
N VAL A 308 1.93 -6.96 -29.02
CA VAL A 308 2.51 -6.25 -30.17
C VAL A 308 2.61 -7.18 -31.38
N ILE A 309 3.16 -8.39 -31.21
CA ILE A 309 3.31 -9.35 -32.31
C ILE A 309 1.94 -9.73 -32.90
N PHE A 310 0.99 -10.14 -32.05
CA PHE A 310 -0.35 -10.52 -32.52
C PHE A 310 -1.12 -9.32 -33.06
N GLY A 311 -0.90 -8.11 -32.52
CA GLY A 311 -1.46 -6.87 -33.04
C GLY A 311 -1.00 -6.56 -34.46
N ILE A 312 0.30 -6.74 -34.74
CA ILE A 312 0.86 -6.58 -36.09
C ILE A 312 0.25 -7.59 -37.06
N VAL A 313 0.18 -8.86 -36.66
CA VAL A 313 -0.44 -9.92 -37.47
C VAL A 313 -1.90 -9.60 -37.78
N LEU A 314 -2.67 -9.20 -36.76
CA LEU A 314 -4.07 -8.84 -36.92
C LEU A 314 -4.25 -7.60 -37.83
N ALA A 315 -3.37 -6.62 -37.76
CA ALA A 315 -3.39 -5.44 -38.62
C ALA A 315 -3.13 -5.80 -40.09
N ILE A 316 -2.24 -6.77 -40.35
CA ILE A 316 -1.95 -7.27 -41.70
C ILE A 316 -3.14 -8.06 -42.26
N TYR A 317 -3.78 -8.90 -41.44
CA TYR A 317 -4.94 -9.68 -41.87
C TYR A 317 -6.17 -8.84 -42.12
N SER A 318 -6.51 -7.92 -41.21
CA SER A 318 -7.67 -7.06 -41.30
C SER A 318 -7.54 -5.81 -40.43
N TRP A 319 -7.32 -4.67 -41.07
CA TRP A 319 -7.25 -3.37 -40.39
C TRP A 319 -8.54 -3.02 -39.63
N LYS A 320 -9.69 -3.46 -40.11
CA LYS A 320 -11.00 -3.20 -39.47
C LYS A 320 -11.08 -3.92 -38.10
N ILE A 321 -10.68 -5.21 -38.07
CA ILE A 321 -10.70 -6.02 -36.84
C ILE A 321 -9.66 -5.47 -35.85
N PHE A 322 -8.50 -5.03 -36.33
CA PHE A 322 -7.46 -4.44 -35.49
C PHE A 322 -7.95 -3.14 -34.80
N LEU A 323 -8.67 -2.28 -35.54
CA LEU A 323 -9.28 -1.07 -34.96
C LEU A 323 -10.30 -1.39 -33.85
N ILE A 324 -11.17 -2.37 -34.11
CA ILE A 324 -12.14 -2.84 -33.12
C ILE A 324 -11.40 -3.36 -31.85
N PHE A 325 -10.36 -4.16 -32.06
CA PHE A 325 -9.55 -4.69 -30.95
C PHE A 325 -8.92 -3.57 -30.12
N ILE A 326 -8.32 -2.57 -30.75
CA ILE A 326 -7.75 -1.40 -30.04
C ILE A 326 -8.83 -0.64 -29.26
N LEU A 327 -9.99 -0.40 -29.87
CA LEU A 327 -11.09 0.32 -29.22
C LEU A 327 -11.54 -0.39 -27.93
N PHE A 328 -11.77 -1.71 -28.02
CA PHE A 328 -12.14 -2.51 -26.83
C PHE A 328 -11.01 -2.58 -25.80
N SER A 329 -9.75 -2.68 -26.23
CA SER A 329 -8.60 -2.66 -25.31
C SER A 329 -8.50 -1.34 -24.56
N LEU A 330 -8.71 -0.21 -25.21
CA LEU A 330 -8.74 1.12 -24.56
C LEU A 330 -9.92 1.27 -23.60
N ALA A 331 -11.10 0.77 -24.01
CA ALA A 331 -12.28 0.75 -23.14
C ALA A 331 -12.03 -0.09 -21.88
N TYR A 332 -11.38 -1.26 -22.02
CA TYR A 332 -11.00 -2.12 -20.91
C TYR A 332 -9.99 -1.45 -19.96
N ILE A 333 -8.96 -0.76 -20.50
CA ILE A 333 -8.00 0.00 -19.69
C ILE A 333 -8.73 1.09 -18.91
N GLY A 334 -9.66 1.81 -19.55
CA GLY A 334 -10.51 2.80 -18.87
C GLY A 334 -11.34 2.20 -17.74
N TRP A 335 -11.96 1.04 -17.98
CA TRP A 335 -12.71 0.29 -16.99
C TRP A 335 -11.85 -0.08 -15.78
N VAL A 336 -10.70 -0.69 -15.99
CA VAL A 336 -9.77 -1.06 -14.91
C VAL A 336 -9.36 0.18 -14.08
N LYS A 337 -9.12 1.31 -14.75
CA LYS A 337 -8.69 2.56 -14.10
C LYS A 337 -9.74 3.12 -13.15
N LEU A 338 -11.04 2.92 -13.42
CA LEU A 338 -12.14 3.32 -12.53
C LEU A 338 -12.08 2.61 -11.18
N PHE A 339 -11.71 1.33 -11.17
CA PHE A 339 -11.64 0.53 -9.95
C PHE A 339 -10.34 0.69 -9.16
N MET A 340 -9.26 1.18 -9.79
CA MET A 340 -7.94 1.26 -9.16
C MET A 340 -7.93 2.06 -7.86
N ARG A 341 -8.68 3.18 -7.78
CA ARG A 341 -8.75 4.00 -6.57
C ARG A 341 -9.38 3.24 -5.40
N LYS A 342 -10.50 2.56 -5.65
CA LYS A 342 -11.21 1.78 -4.64
C LYS A 342 -10.40 0.57 -4.19
N ARG A 343 -9.70 -0.08 -5.14
CA ARG A 343 -8.79 -1.19 -4.87
C ARG A 343 -7.60 -0.77 -4.01
N ALA A 344 -7.01 0.41 -4.29
CA ALA A 344 -5.93 0.95 -3.48
C ALA A 344 -6.37 1.24 -2.04
N ASP A 345 -7.59 1.76 -1.83
CA ASP A 345 -8.14 2.00 -0.49
C ASP A 345 -8.39 0.69 0.27
N LEU A 346 -8.98 -0.31 -0.39
CA LEU A 346 -9.19 -1.64 0.20
C LEU A 346 -7.87 -2.35 0.54
N ASN A 347 -6.87 -2.28 -0.35
CA ASN A 347 -5.56 -2.84 -0.09
C ASN A 347 -4.88 -2.19 1.12
N ARG A 348 -5.03 -0.87 1.28
CA ARG A 348 -4.51 -0.16 2.45
C ARG A 348 -5.19 -0.63 3.73
N LYS A 349 -6.53 -0.69 3.76
CA LYS A 349 -7.29 -1.18 4.92
C LYS A 349 -6.92 -2.62 5.28
N ASN A 350 -6.74 -3.46 4.26
CA ASN A 350 -6.29 -4.83 4.46
C ASN A 350 -4.90 -4.88 5.09
N PHE A 351 -3.98 -4.06 4.58
CA PHE A 351 -2.63 -3.96 5.13
C PHE A 351 -2.61 -3.51 6.60
N GLU A 352 -3.40 -2.50 6.95
CA GLU A 352 -3.55 -2.00 8.32
C GLU A 352 -4.11 -3.10 9.26
N GLN A 353 -5.18 -3.78 8.85
CA GLN A 353 -5.78 -4.87 9.64
C GLN A 353 -4.89 -6.11 9.74
N MET A 354 -4.15 -6.45 8.69
CA MET A 354 -3.14 -7.51 8.78
C MET A 354 -2.03 -7.18 9.77
N SER A 355 -1.65 -5.89 9.88
CA SER A 355 -0.70 -5.44 10.89
C SER A 355 -1.21 -5.64 12.30
N VAL A 356 -2.46 -5.22 12.54
CA VAL A 356 -3.12 -5.41 13.83
C VAL A 356 -3.20 -6.89 14.19
N ASN A 357 -3.60 -7.75 13.24
CA ASN A 357 -3.65 -9.19 13.44
C ASN A 357 -2.28 -9.78 13.80
N GLN A 358 -1.24 -9.41 13.07
CA GLN A 358 0.11 -9.91 13.33
C GLN A 358 0.63 -9.50 14.71
N ASN A 359 0.41 -8.24 15.08
CA ASN A 359 0.79 -7.75 16.40
C ASN A 359 0.00 -8.45 17.53
N ASN A 360 -1.31 -8.68 17.34
CA ASN A 360 -2.14 -9.39 18.30
C ASN A 360 -1.68 -10.85 18.47
N LEU A 361 -1.40 -11.56 17.36
CA LEU A 361 -0.86 -12.92 17.42
C LEU A 361 0.49 -12.98 18.15
N MET A 362 1.38 -12.02 17.88
CA MET A 362 2.66 -11.93 18.60
C MET A 362 2.44 -11.71 20.10
N GLN A 363 1.54 -10.79 20.47
CA GLN A 363 1.21 -10.55 21.88
C GLN A 363 0.61 -11.80 22.55
N LEU A 364 -0.27 -12.54 21.87
CA LEU A 364 -0.85 -13.78 22.38
C LEU A 364 0.22 -14.84 22.62
N ILE A 365 1.15 -15.02 21.66
CA ILE A 365 2.19 -16.07 21.76
C ILE A 365 3.21 -15.72 22.85
N TYR A 366 3.74 -14.48 22.84
CA TYR A 366 4.75 -14.05 23.81
C TYR A 366 4.16 -13.83 25.22
N GLY A 367 2.91 -13.38 25.32
CA GLY A 367 2.20 -13.15 26.56
C GLY A 367 1.39 -14.35 27.06
N MET A 368 1.56 -15.56 26.49
CA MET A 368 0.74 -16.73 26.82
C MET A 368 0.83 -17.09 28.29
N GLN A 369 1.99 -16.91 28.90
CA GLN A 369 2.18 -17.18 30.32
C GLN A 369 1.34 -16.23 31.18
N ASP A 370 1.35 -14.94 30.88
CA ASP A 370 0.57 -13.93 31.59
C ASP A 370 -0.94 -14.12 31.39
N ILE A 371 -1.35 -14.48 30.17
CA ILE A 371 -2.74 -14.78 29.82
C ILE A 371 -3.26 -15.94 30.66
N LYS A 372 -2.44 -16.99 30.82
CA LYS A 372 -2.73 -18.16 31.65
C LYS A 372 -2.81 -17.83 33.15
N LEU A 373 -1.87 -17.02 33.64
CA LEU A 373 -1.85 -16.59 35.03
C LEU A 373 -3.06 -15.71 35.38
N LEU A 374 -3.51 -14.87 34.45
CA LEU A 374 -4.63 -13.96 34.65
C LEU A 374 -6.00 -14.59 34.32
N GLY A 375 -6.03 -15.80 33.74
CA GLY A 375 -7.26 -16.48 33.34
C GLY A 375 -8.09 -15.73 32.30
N CYS A 376 -7.44 -14.95 31.42
CA CYS A 376 -8.13 -14.08 30.44
C CYS A 376 -8.12 -14.65 29.01
N GLU A 377 -7.97 -15.97 28.84
CA GLU A 377 -7.88 -16.63 27.53
C GLU A 377 -9.09 -16.35 26.64
N GLN A 378 -10.31 -16.39 27.23
CA GLN A 378 -11.53 -16.20 26.48
C GLN A 378 -11.68 -14.76 25.97
N GLN A 379 -11.29 -13.77 26.77
CA GLN A 379 -11.30 -12.36 26.38
C GLN A 379 -10.31 -12.12 25.24
N LYS A 380 -9.11 -12.67 25.33
CA LYS A 380 -8.07 -12.54 24.29
C LYS A 380 -8.44 -13.25 23.00
N ARG A 381 -9.12 -14.39 23.08
CA ARG A 381 -9.68 -15.08 21.92
C ARG A 381 -10.73 -14.23 21.22
N TRP A 382 -11.66 -13.64 21.94
CA TRP A 382 -12.70 -12.75 21.37
C TRP A 382 -12.11 -11.50 20.72
N GLU A 383 -11.05 -10.93 21.30
CA GLU A 383 -10.32 -9.81 20.70
C GLU A 383 -9.75 -10.20 19.32
N TRP A 384 -9.11 -11.35 19.24
CA TRP A 384 -8.61 -11.88 17.97
C TRP A 384 -9.74 -12.21 16.97
N GLU A 385 -10.83 -12.82 17.42
CA GLU A 385 -12.01 -13.10 16.58
C GLU A 385 -12.61 -11.83 15.96
N ASN A 386 -12.65 -10.73 16.70
CA ASN A 386 -13.10 -9.43 16.20
C ASN A 386 -12.17 -8.87 15.11
N ILE A 387 -10.87 -9.04 15.26
CA ILE A 387 -9.89 -8.68 14.24
C ILE A 387 -10.12 -9.52 12.98
N GLN A 388 -10.33 -10.84 13.11
CA GLN A 388 -10.65 -11.73 11.99
C GLN A 388 -11.95 -11.35 11.28
N ALA A 389 -12.99 -11.00 12.03
CA ALA A 389 -14.27 -10.53 11.47
C ALA A 389 -14.10 -9.24 10.65
N SER A 390 -13.20 -8.36 11.07
CA SER A 390 -12.87 -7.14 10.31
C SER A 390 -12.08 -7.44 9.04
N LEU A 391 -11.09 -8.33 9.10
CA LEU A 391 -10.34 -8.82 7.95
C LEU A 391 -11.27 -9.51 6.94
N PHE A 392 -12.18 -10.35 7.40
CA PHE A 392 -13.16 -11.02 6.55
C PHE A 392 -14.00 -10.02 5.75
N ARG A 393 -14.53 -8.97 6.39
CA ARG A 393 -15.32 -7.92 5.71
C ARG A 393 -14.51 -7.20 4.63
N ILE A 394 -13.25 -6.90 4.90
CA ILE A 394 -12.36 -6.24 3.93
C ILE A 394 -12.06 -7.19 2.76
N ASN A 395 -11.76 -8.47 3.05
CA ASN A 395 -11.48 -9.48 2.03
C ASN A 395 -12.69 -9.74 1.15
N MET A 396 -13.89 -9.83 1.73
CA MET A 396 -15.15 -9.95 0.97
C MET A 396 -15.39 -8.75 0.06
N SER A 397 -15.14 -7.53 0.56
CA SER A 397 -15.25 -6.31 -0.26
C SER A 397 -14.23 -6.29 -1.40
N SER A 398 -13.02 -6.78 -1.16
CA SER A 398 -11.97 -6.91 -2.16
C SER A 398 -12.30 -7.98 -3.21
N LEU A 399 -12.83 -9.12 -2.77
CA LEU A 399 -13.27 -10.22 -3.64
C LEU A 399 -14.43 -9.76 -4.54
N ASN A 400 -15.45 -9.14 -3.97
CA ASN A 400 -16.58 -8.60 -4.74
C ASN A 400 -16.11 -7.58 -5.79
N LEU A 401 -15.20 -6.66 -5.42
CA LEU A 401 -14.62 -5.71 -6.36
C LEU A 401 -13.86 -6.41 -7.49
N GLY A 402 -13.10 -7.46 -7.15
CA GLY A 402 -12.38 -8.29 -8.11
C GLY A 402 -13.32 -9.02 -9.07
N GLN A 403 -14.40 -9.60 -8.57
CA GLN A 403 -15.43 -10.28 -9.38
C GLN A 403 -16.11 -9.33 -10.36
N TRP A 404 -16.54 -8.14 -9.91
CA TRP A 404 -17.10 -7.12 -10.80
C TRP A 404 -16.10 -6.68 -11.89
N GLN A 405 -14.82 -6.54 -11.54
CA GLN A 405 -13.79 -6.20 -12.50
C GLN A 405 -13.57 -7.31 -13.52
N GLN A 406 -13.59 -8.58 -13.09
CA GLN A 406 -13.39 -9.75 -13.95
C GLN A 406 -14.61 -10.05 -14.83
N ALA A 407 -15.83 -9.83 -14.36
CA ALA A 407 -17.05 -10.09 -15.13
C ALA A 407 -17.02 -9.44 -16.52
N VAL A 408 -16.52 -8.19 -16.61
CA VAL A 408 -16.35 -7.50 -17.90
C VAL A 408 -15.18 -8.08 -18.71
N SER A 409 -14.12 -8.56 -18.04
CA SER A 409 -12.97 -9.16 -18.73
C SER A 409 -13.33 -10.48 -19.42
N TYR A 410 -14.13 -11.33 -18.76
CA TYR A 410 -14.54 -12.62 -19.32
C TYR A 410 -15.56 -12.49 -20.46
N THR A 411 -16.47 -11.52 -20.38
CA THR A 411 -17.52 -11.35 -21.40
C THR A 411 -17.02 -10.75 -22.71
N HIS A 412 -15.87 -10.05 -22.71
CA HIS A 412 -15.37 -9.36 -23.90
C HIS A 412 -14.08 -9.93 -24.51
N LEU A 413 -13.33 -10.76 -23.77
CA LEU A 413 -12.07 -11.36 -24.25
C LEU A 413 -12.17 -12.85 -24.59
N THR A 414 -13.15 -13.54 -24.05
CA THR A 414 -13.52 -14.88 -24.50
C THR A 414 -14.65 -14.75 -25.51
N LEU A 415 -14.31 -14.53 -26.77
CA LEU A 415 -15.20 -14.93 -27.86
C LEU A 415 -15.48 -16.42 -27.67
N PRO A 416 -16.76 -16.85 -27.70
CA PRO A 416 -17.07 -18.26 -27.60
C PRO A 416 -16.37 -18.97 -28.76
N THR A 417 -15.33 -19.72 -28.44
CA THR A 417 -14.80 -20.73 -29.33
C THR A 417 -15.77 -21.90 -29.26
N THR A 418 -16.92 -21.76 -29.90
CA THR A 418 -17.80 -22.86 -30.30
C THR A 418 -17.56 -23.20 -31.74
#